data_b0565f95d23770b260efc8c5acd208e3
#
_entry.id   b0565f95d23770b260efc8c5acd208e3
#
_cell.length_a   1.000
_cell.length_b   1.000
_cell.length_c   1.000
_cell.angle_alpha   90.00
_cell.angle_beta   90.00
_cell.angle_gamma   90.00
#
_symmetry.space_group_name_H-M   'P 1'
#
loop_
_entity.id
_entity.type
_entity.pdbx_description
1 polymer ?
#
loop_
_entity_poly.entity_id
_entity_poly.type
_entity_poly.pdbx_seq_one_letter_code
_entity_poly.pdbx_strand_id
1 'polypeptide(L)'
;MTYRQIVFDIDGTLIDTEKATLHSLQETVRRLQQRTVTLSDLKFAMHLPGRETLRQLGIGDIEPAMHVWGEYFFQYASSIRLFGGVRELLEALKERHFILGMITSQTREEFRQVFPSSMAHFFTTVICADDCVHPKPDPEPMERYRRESGAEKEEILYIGDSASDMQCAAAAGVDGGLALWGGRSPRHIKATCYFNQPEDVLSLVTQRAAIQAHQPWLGWAIELQALGQAGLAYSKDRFDRERFERIRDIAAEMMSLKTGISKDHVKDLFCSETGYQTPKLDTRAAIFEQHKILLVQERSGTWSLPGGWVDVDQSVRSNTVKEVREEAGLDVAALRVIAVQDRNAHNYPVYAYGVCKIFVQCAIIGGRFRENCETIASRFFGLDELPPLSEEKNTAEQIRMCFRAYREKDWQTQFD
;
A
#
# COMPACT_ATOMS: atom_id res chain seq x y z
N MET A 1 -6.28 14.42 1.63
CA MET A 1 -5.06 14.90 2.33
C MET A 1 -3.87 14.50 1.50
N THR A 2 -2.93 15.40 1.27
CA THR A 2 -1.74 15.13 0.46
C THR A 2 -0.56 15.09 1.40
N TYR A 3 0.00 13.91 1.65
CA TYR A 3 1.23 13.82 2.42
C TYR A 3 2.36 14.56 1.69
N ARG A 4 3.16 15.27 2.44
CA ARG A 4 4.41 15.93 1.99
C ARG A 4 5.62 15.40 2.70
N GLN A 5 5.40 14.85 3.90
CA GLN A 5 6.45 14.32 4.74
C GLN A 5 6.16 12.87 5.09
N ILE A 6 7.15 12.01 4.86
CA ILE A 6 7.11 10.59 5.22
C ILE A 6 8.13 10.37 6.31
N VAL A 7 7.64 9.98 7.48
CA VAL A 7 8.46 9.78 8.67
C VAL A 7 8.56 8.29 8.93
N PHE A 8 9.73 7.79 9.20
CA PHE A 8 9.97 6.37 9.40
C PHE A 8 10.49 6.09 10.81
N ASP A 9 10.05 4.98 11.39
CA ASP A 9 10.81 4.29 12.42
C ASP A 9 12.00 3.58 11.77
N ILE A 10 12.93 3.07 12.59
CA ILE A 10 14.17 2.45 12.11
C ILE A 10 14.12 0.93 12.23
N ASP A 11 14.03 0.41 13.46
CA ASP A 11 14.13 -1.01 13.76
C ASP A 11 12.86 -1.78 13.34
N GLY A 12 12.99 -2.77 12.47
CA GLY A 12 11.84 -3.50 11.93
C GLY A 12 11.10 -2.76 10.81
N THR A 13 11.48 -1.52 10.52
CA THR A 13 10.89 -0.67 9.47
C THR A 13 11.89 -0.41 8.32
N LEU A 14 12.99 0.27 8.59
CA LEU A 14 14.04 0.52 7.61
C LEU A 14 15.12 -0.57 7.61
N ILE A 15 15.49 -1.05 8.78
CA ILE A 15 16.54 -2.06 8.98
C ILE A 15 16.02 -3.30 9.70
N ASP A 16 16.52 -4.45 9.25
CA ASP A 16 16.32 -5.73 9.89
C ASP A 16 17.37 -5.93 11.00
N THR A 17 16.92 -5.82 12.22
CA THR A 17 17.73 -6.02 13.45
C THR A 17 17.45 -7.35 14.14
N GLU A 18 16.55 -8.21 13.60
CA GLU A 18 16.13 -9.46 14.27
C GLU A 18 17.32 -10.30 14.66
N LYS A 19 18.24 -10.56 13.73
CA LYS A 19 19.42 -11.39 13.99
C LYS A 19 20.33 -10.81 15.08
N ALA A 20 20.58 -9.51 15.03
CA ALA A 20 21.40 -8.84 16.04
C ALA A 20 20.73 -8.89 17.42
N THR A 21 19.45 -8.60 17.49
CA THR A 21 18.64 -8.62 18.71
C THR A 21 18.61 -10.00 19.36
N LEU A 22 18.29 -11.04 18.60
CA LEU A 22 18.14 -12.39 19.15
C LEU A 22 19.47 -12.98 19.62
N HIS A 23 20.55 -12.81 18.87
CA HIS A 23 21.87 -13.31 19.27
C HIS A 23 22.43 -12.55 20.47
N SER A 24 22.33 -11.23 20.48
CA SER A 24 22.79 -10.43 21.61
C SER A 24 22.03 -10.75 22.90
N LEU A 25 20.71 -10.96 22.78
CA LEU A 25 19.88 -11.35 23.91
C LEU A 25 20.23 -12.75 24.42
N GLN A 26 20.53 -13.69 23.53
CA GLN A 26 21.01 -15.03 23.89
C GLN A 26 22.31 -14.97 24.71
N GLU A 27 23.28 -14.16 24.29
CA GLU A 27 24.53 -13.95 25.00
C GLU A 27 24.31 -13.25 26.35
N THR A 28 23.40 -12.28 26.41
CA THR A 28 23.01 -11.59 27.63
C THR A 28 22.43 -12.56 28.66
N VAL A 29 21.49 -13.41 28.27
CA VAL A 29 20.91 -14.44 29.15
C VAL A 29 21.98 -15.43 29.60
N ARG A 30 22.85 -15.87 28.69
CA ARG A 30 23.96 -16.75 29.04
C ARG A 30 24.89 -16.13 30.06
N ARG A 31 25.24 -14.85 29.91
CA ARG A 31 26.15 -14.14 30.85
C ARG A 31 25.51 -13.89 32.19
N LEU A 32 24.26 -13.44 32.24
CA LEU A 32 23.62 -12.99 33.48
C LEU A 32 22.96 -14.14 34.25
N GLN A 33 22.44 -15.16 33.57
CA GLN A 33 21.69 -16.25 34.18
C GLN A 33 22.37 -17.63 34.10
N GLN A 34 23.51 -17.71 33.41
CA GLN A 34 24.26 -18.96 33.19
C GLN A 34 23.40 -20.09 32.58
N ARG A 35 22.38 -19.74 31.80
CA ARG A 35 21.50 -20.68 31.10
C ARG A 35 21.57 -20.48 29.61
N THR A 36 21.32 -21.58 28.86
CA THR A 36 21.21 -21.55 27.43
C THR A 36 19.75 -21.45 27.03
N VAL A 37 19.42 -20.56 26.10
CA VAL A 37 18.11 -20.40 25.48
C VAL A 37 18.27 -20.50 23.95
N THR A 38 17.27 -20.97 23.26
CA THR A 38 17.30 -21.01 21.80
C THR A 38 16.85 -19.65 21.21
N LEU A 39 17.25 -19.34 19.98
CA LEU A 39 16.76 -18.14 19.30
C LEU A 39 15.24 -18.16 19.15
N SER A 40 14.64 -19.35 19.00
CA SER A 40 13.19 -19.51 18.93
C SER A 40 12.50 -19.09 20.22
N ASP A 41 13.10 -19.37 21.37
CA ASP A 41 12.56 -18.99 22.68
C ASP A 41 12.60 -17.49 22.91
N LEU A 42 13.44 -16.78 22.17
CA LEU A 42 13.66 -15.34 22.28
C LEU A 42 12.84 -14.51 21.28
N LYS A 43 12.16 -15.13 20.32
CA LYS A 43 11.39 -14.41 19.28
C LYS A 43 10.34 -13.44 19.83
N PHE A 44 9.81 -13.69 21.02
CA PHE A 44 8.88 -12.77 21.69
C PHE A 44 9.50 -11.38 21.93
N ALA A 45 10.82 -11.31 22.07
CA ALA A 45 11.56 -10.07 22.28
C ALA A 45 11.40 -9.07 21.11
N MET A 46 11.12 -9.58 19.92
CA MET A 46 10.85 -8.73 18.73
C MET A 46 9.55 -7.93 18.85
N HIS A 47 8.71 -8.26 19.84
CA HIS A 47 7.39 -7.65 20.03
C HIS A 47 7.27 -6.84 21.32
N LEU A 48 8.33 -6.78 22.13
CA LEU A 48 8.33 -6.13 23.43
C LEU A 48 9.42 -5.05 23.53
N PRO A 49 9.19 -4.00 24.31
CA PRO A 49 10.24 -3.07 24.70
C PRO A 49 11.37 -3.79 25.43
N GLY A 50 12.60 -3.35 25.24
CA GLY A 50 13.78 -4.03 25.79
C GLY A 50 13.71 -4.28 27.30
N ARG A 51 13.24 -3.31 28.07
CA ARG A 51 13.06 -3.45 29.52
C ARG A 51 12.05 -4.53 29.91
N GLU A 52 10.97 -4.64 29.16
CA GLU A 52 9.93 -5.65 29.36
C GLU A 52 10.42 -7.04 28.95
N THR A 53 11.17 -7.09 27.85
CA THR A 53 11.87 -8.32 27.40
C THR A 53 12.74 -8.89 28.50
N LEU A 54 13.57 -8.07 29.14
CA LEU A 54 14.45 -8.51 30.25
C LEU A 54 13.65 -8.98 31.49
N ARG A 55 12.55 -8.27 31.82
CA ARG A 55 11.65 -8.70 32.93
C ARG A 55 11.02 -10.06 32.61
N GLN A 56 10.56 -10.27 31.40
CA GLN A 56 9.95 -11.54 31.00
C GLN A 56 10.96 -12.69 30.99
N LEU A 57 12.24 -12.39 30.78
CA LEU A 57 13.33 -13.35 30.94
C LEU A 57 13.71 -13.63 32.40
N GLY A 58 13.07 -12.93 33.35
CA GLY A 58 13.35 -13.08 34.80
C GLY A 58 14.63 -12.38 35.23
N ILE A 59 15.09 -11.36 34.53
CA ILE A 59 16.25 -10.55 34.88
C ILE A 59 15.77 -9.38 35.76
N GLY A 60 16.23 -9.32 37.00
CA GLY A 60 15.78 -8.32 37.99
C GLY A 60 16.47 -6.96 37.83
N ASP A 61 17.79 -6.96 37.64
CA ASP A 61 18.58 -5.73 37.53
C ASP A 61 18.57 -5.20 36.10
N ILE A 62 17.52 -4.45 35.76
CA ILE A 62 17.24 -4.06 34.40
C ILE A 62 18.28 -3.14 33.77
N GLU A 63 18.74 -2.07 34.50
CA GLU A 63 19.69 -1.10 33.96
C GLU A 63 21.05 -1.72 33.61
N PRO A 64 21.68 -2.48 34.51
CA PRO A 64 22.92 -3.19 34.18
C PRO A 64 22.74 -4.21 33.06
N ALA A 65 21.58 -4.89 33.03
CA ALA A 65 21.29 -5.87 31.96
C ALA A 65 21.09 -5.21 30.59
N MET A 66 20.45 -4.04 30.53
CA MET A 66 20.34 -3.24 29.30
C MET A 66 21.73 -2.86 28.77
N HIS A 67 22.64 -2.45 29.64
CA HIS A 67 24.02 -2.13 29.25
C HIS A 67 24.74 -3.36 28.67
N VAL A 68 24.69 -4.50 29.38
CA VAL A 68 25.27 -5.76 28.90
C VAL A 68 24.64 -6.19 27.54
N TRP A 69 23.33 -6.03 27.38
CA TRP A 69 22.66 -6.36 26.12
C TRP A 69 23.13 -5.43 25.01
N GLY A 70 23.25 -4.13 25.24
CA GLY A 70 23.79 -3.16 24.30
C GLY A 70 25.22 -3.52 23.84
N GLU A 71 26.13 -3.90 24.78
CA GLU A 71 27.49 -4.36 24.44
C GLU A 71 27.46 -5.53 23.44
N TYR A 72 26.61 -6.53 23.67
CA TYR A 72 26.47 -7.66 22.77
C TYR A 72 25.78 -7.27 21.46
N PHE A 73 24.77 -6.40 21.49
CA PHE A 73 24.07 -5.96 20.29
C PHE A 73 25.03 -5.35 19.26
N PHE A 74 25.96 -4.51 19.69
CA PHE A 74 26.95 -3.92 18.81
C PHE A 74 27.93 -4.94 18.22
N GLN A 75 28.21 -6.05 18.90
CA GLN A 75 29.02 -7.13 18.34
C GLN A 75 28.35 -7.78 17.13
N TYR A 76 27.01 -7.78 17.08
CA TYR A 76 26.23 -8.31 15.97
C TYR A 76 25.77 -7.25 14.98
N ALA A 77 26.16 -5.99 15.14
CA ALA A 77 25.76 -4.88 14.26
C ALA A 77 26.09 -5.15 12.77
N SER A 78 27.16 -5.89 12.49
CA SER A 78 27.52 -6.29 11.12
C SER A 78 26.47 -7.20 10.43
N SER A 79 25.54 -7.77 11.18
CA SER A 79 24.43 -8.57 10.62
C SER A 79 23.22 -7.74 10.21
N ILE A 80 23.15 -6.48 10.66
CA ILE A 80 22.05 -5.56 10.34
C ILE A 80 22.05 -5.21 8.86
N ARG A 81 20.89 -5.23 8.23
CA ARG A 81 20.71 -4.93 6.80
C ARG A 81 19.49 -4.05 6.62
N LEU A 82 19.47 -3.26 5.54
CA LEU A 82 18.22 -2.68 5.06
C LEU A 82 17.27 -3.79 4.63
N PHE A 83 15.98 -3.60 4.89
CA PHE A 83 14.98 -4.45 4.25
C PHE A 83 15.04 -4.29 2.73
N GLY A 84 14.71 -5.36 1.99
CA GLY A 84 14.62 -5.32 0.53
C GLY A 84 13.58 -4.30 0.07
N GLY A 85 13.90 -3.48 -0.93
CA GLY A 85 13.01 -2.44 -1.45
C GLY A 85 13.04 -1.10 -0.70
N VAL A 86 13.64 -1.03 0.51
CA VAL A 86 13.69 0.21 1.30
C VAL A 86 14.56 1.28 0.61
N ARG A 87 15.72 0.92 0.07
CA ARG A 87 16.57 1.87 -0.65
C ARG A 87 15.83 2.49 -1.83
N GLU A 88 15.24 1.64 -2.64
CA GLU A 88 14.48 2.01 -3.84
C GLU A 88 13.29 2.90 -3.47
N LEU A 89 12.60 2.60 -2.36
CA LEU A 89 11.54 3.44 -1.83
C LEU A 89 12.04 4.84 -1.49
N LEU A 90 13.13 4.95 -0.70
CA LEU A 90 13.68 6.25 -0.27
C LEU A 90 14.14 7.09 -1.45
N GLU A 91 14.82 6.49 -2.43
CA GLU A 91 15.23 7.12 -3.68
C GLU A 91 14.02 7.65 -4.46
N ALA A 92 13.01 6.81 -4.67
CA ALA A 92 11.79 7.17 -5.38
C ALA A 92 10.96 8.26 -4.68
N LEU A 93 10.93 8.29 -3.35
CA LEU A 93 10.28 9.35 -2.58
C LEU A 93 11.03 10.69 -2.72
N LYS A 94 12.37 10.66 -2.68
CA LYS A 94 13.20 11.86 -2.88
C LYS A 94 13.08 12.44 -4.28
N GLU A 95 13.09 11.61 -5.31
CA GLU A 95 12.88 12.02 -6.71
C GLU A 95 11.52 12.74 -6.89
N ARG A 96 10.53 12.39 -6.07
CA ARG A 96 9.21 13.01 -6.06
C ARG A 96 9.06 14.14 -5.05
N HIS A 97 10.19 14.62 -4.51
CA HIS A 97 10.29 15.78 -3.60
C HIS A 97 9.57 15.61 -2.26
N PHE A 98 9.34 14.37 -1.79
CA PHE A 98 8.91 14.13 -0.42
C PHE A 98 10.03 14.48 0.57
N ILE A 99 9.65 15.08 1.69
CA ILE A 99 10.55 15.32 2.83
C ILE A 99 10.54 14.05 3.69
N LEU A 100 11.72 13.52 3.98
CA LEU A 100 11.84 12.29 4.78
C LEU A 100 12.39 12.62 6.17
N GLY A 101 11.77 12.01 7.18
CA GLY A 101 12.16 12.10 8.57
C GLY A 101 12.28 10.74 9.25
N MET A 102 12.85 10.74 10.44
CA MET A 102 12.94 9.55 11.30
C MET A 102 12.53 9.86 12.72
N ILE A 103 11.85 8.90 13.37
CA ILE A 103 11.58 8.88 14.81
C ILE A 103 11.89 7.47 15.31
N THR A 104 12.90 7.35 16.18
CA THR A 104 13.39 6.06 16.65
C THR A 104 13.42 5.97 18.19
N SER A 105 13.29 4.75 18.71
CA SER A 105 13.51 4.43 20.12
C SER A 105 15.00 4.25 20.48
N GLN A 106 15.89 4.35 19.50
CA GLN A 106 17.33 4.35 19.71
C GLN A 106 17.79 5.71 20.26
N THR A 107 18.82 5.70 21.10
CA THR A 107 19.56 6.91 21.46
C THR A 107 20.34 7.45 20.28
N ARG A 108 20.76 8.69 20.34
CA ARG A 108 21.57 9.33 19.28
C ARG A 108 22.88 8.58 19.01
N GLU A 109 23.46 8.00 20.05
CA GLU A 109 24.68 7.21 19.94
C GLU A 109 24.42 5.87 19.24
N GLU A 110 23.40 5.13 19.68
CA GLU A 110 22.99 3.87 19.04
C GLU A 110 22.65 4.07 17.56
N PHE A 111 21.88 5.11 17.23
CA PHE A 111 21.57 5.47 15.86
C PHE A 111 22.84 5.63 15.00
N ARG A 112 23.85 6.37 15.49
CA ARG A 112 25.10 6.56 14.73
C ARG A 112 25.88 5.28 14.50
N GLN A 113 25.79 4.33 15.41
CA GLN A 113 26.52 3.06 15.35
C GLN A 113 25.79 2.02 14.49
N VAL A 114 24.46 2.06 14.43
CA VAL A 114 23.63 1.02 13.83
C VAL A 114 23.13 1.39 12.45
N PHE A 115 22.69 2.65 12.27
CA PHE A 115 22.08 3.07 11.02
C PHE A 115 23.13 3.32 9.92
N PRO A 116 22.97 2.76 8.70
CA PRO A 116 23.96 2.93 7.63
C PRO A 116 24.17 4.40 7.26
N SER A 117 25.38 4.91 7.47
CA SER A 117 25.74 6.33 7.19
C SER A 117 25.46 6.73 5.75
N SER A 118 25.54 5.79 4.80
CA SER A 118 25.22 6.00 3.39
C SER A 118 23.74 6.29 3.15
N MET A 119 22.86 6.06 4.13
CA MET A 119 21.43 6.32 4.03
C MET A 119 21.00 7.57 4.80
N ALA A 120 21.83 8.11 5.68
CA ALA A 120 21.49 9.24 6.53
C ALA A 120 21.14 10.52 5.73
N HIS A 121 21.71 10.69 4.54
CA HIS A 121 21.48 11.85 3.68
C HIS A 121 20.05 11.95 3.11
N PHE A 122 19.26 10.87 3.18
CA PHE A 122 17.86 10.91 2.76
C PHE A 122 16.98 11.71 3.74
N PHE A 123 17.37 11.80 5.00
CA PHE A 123 16.52 12.31 6.07
C PHE A 123 16.94 13.71 6.51
N THR A 124 15.96 14.59 6.61
CA THR A 124 16.19 16.01 7.00
C THR A 124 16.08 16.22 8.50
N THR A 125 15.21 15.45 9.17
CA THR A 125 14.95 15.56 10.61
C THR A 125 14.96 14.16 11.22
N VAL A 126 15.69 13.98 12.32
CA VAL A 126 15.85 12.72 13.03
C VAL A 126 15.64 12.96 14.51
N ILE A 127 14.61 12.34 15.08
CA ILE A 127 14.31 12.37 16.53
C ILE A 127 14.70 11.03 17.14
N CYS A 128 15.59 11.06 18.11
CA CYS A 128 16.05 9.90 18.86
C CYS A 128 15.40 9.85 20.25
N ALA A 129 15.50 8.72 20.94
CA ALA A 129 14.90 8.54 22.26
C ALA A 129 15.38 9.57 23.30
N ASP A 130 16.66 9.90 23.27
CA ASP A 130 17.30 10.88 24.17
C ASP A 130 17.02 12.35 23.80
N ASP A 131 16.34 12.60 22.70
CA ASP A 131 15.82 13.91 22.33
C ASP A 131 14.49 14.24 23.05
N CYS A 132 13.82 13.27 23.67
CA CYS A 132 12.49 13.39 24.28
C CYS A 132 12.52 12.96 25.76
N VAL A 133 11.64 13.55 26.56
CA VAL A 133 11.44 13.12 27.97
C VAL A 133 10.56 11.87 28.01
N HIS A 134 9.55 11.82 27.16
CA HIS A 134 8.62 10.69 27.04
C HIS A 134 8.76 10.05 25.65
N PRO A 135 9.37 8.85 25.57
CA PRO A 135 9.51 8.13 24.29
C PRO A 135 8.19 7.54 23.83
N LYS A 136 8.17 7.00 22.59
CA LYS A 136 7.04 6.22 22.08
C LYS A 136 6.56 5.18 23.11
N PRO A 137 5.25 5.05 23.33
CA PRO A 137 4.10 5.47 22.53
C PRO A 137 3.58 6.90 22.80
N ASP A 138 4.27 7.71 23.62
CA ASP A 138 3.89 9.10 23.86
C ASP A 138 3.95 9.92 22.56
N PRO A 139 3.07 10.93 22.35
CA PRO A 139 3.12 11.78 21.17
C PRO A 139 4.34 12.72 21.11
N GLU A 140 5.07 12.93 22.20
CA GLU A 140 6.17 13.90 22.29
C GLU A 140 7.19 13.80 21.14
N PRO A 141 7.67 12.59 20.72
CA PRO A 141 8.59 12.46 19.60
C PRO A 141 8.02 12.99 18.28
N MET A 142 6.74 12.74 18.00
CA MET A 142 6.07 13.23 16.79
C MET A 142 5.79 14.73 16.88
N GLU A 143 5.38 15.23 18.02
CA GLU A 143 5.18 16.67 18.24
C GLU A 143 6.49 17.45 18.11
N ARG A 144 7.59 16.87 18.60
CA ARG A 144 8.94 17.41 18.42
C ARG A 144 9.34 17.42 16.95
N TYR A 145 9.12 16.31 16.24
CA TYR A 145 9.36 16.23 14.80
C TYR A 145 8.60 17.32 14.04
N ARG A 146 7.32 17.51 14.33
CA ARG A 146 6.48 18.54 13.71
C ARG A 146 7.03 19.94 13.94
N ARG A 147 7.43 20.23 15.18
CA ARG A 147 8.00 21.54 15.55
C ARG A 147 9.33 21.82 14.83
N GLU A 148 10.19 20.82 14.69
CA GLU A 148 11.48 20.97 14.02
C GLU A 148 11.36 21.00 12.50
N SER A 149 10.44 20.25 11.91
CA SER A 149 10.22 20.19 10.45
C SER A 149 9.26 21.27 9.94
N GLY A 150 8.47 21.89 10.81
CA GLY A 150 7.44 22.85 10.42
C GLY A 150 6.22 22.21 9.73
N ALA A 151 6.02 20.89 9.85
CA ALA A 151 4.94 20.17 9.17
C ALA A 151 3.61 20.25 9.92
N GLU A 152 2.53 20.39 9.16
CA GLU A 152 1.18 20.18 9.69
C GLU A 152 0.89 18.67 9.80
N LYS A 153 0.07 18.29 10.79
CA LYS A 153 -0.19 16.86 11.08
C LYS A 153 -0.83 16.11 9.90
N GLU A 154 -1.63 16.83 9.11
CA GLU A 154 -2.31 16.30 7.92
C GLU A 154 -1.36 16.02 6.74
N GLU A 155 -0.15 16.58 6.79
CA GLU A 155 0.87 16.42 5.76
C GLU A 155 1.82 15.25 6.04
N ILE A 156 1.71 14.61 7.22
CA ILE A 156 2.63 13.56 7.68
C ILE A 156 1.99 12.19 7.57
N LEU A 157 2.74 11.24 7.02
CA LEU A 157 2.51 9.80 7.18
C LEU A 157 3.67 9.22 8.00
N TYR A 158 3.38 8.67 9.19
CA TYR A 158 4.38 8.02 10.02
C TYR A 158 4.35 6.50 9.82
N ILE A 159 5.45 5.92 9.40
CA ILE A 159 5.60 4.49 9.09
C ILE A 159 6.46 3.83 10.16
N GLY A 160 5.90 2.82 10.81
CA GLY A 160 6.56 2.02 11.82
C GLY A 160 6.03 0.60 11.84
N ASP A 161 6.68 -0.32 12.54
CA ASP A 161 6.32 -1.74 12.57
C ASP A 161 5.67 -2.18 13.90
N SER A 162 5.53 -1.27 14.88
CA SER A 162 5.12 -1.60 16.23
C SER A 162 3.83 -0.91 16.69
N ALA A 163 3.21 -1.47 17.73
CA ALA A 163 2.06 -0.85 18.38
C ALA A 163 2.42 0.52 18.97
N SER A 164 3.65 0.71 19.47
CA SER A 164 4.10 1.98 20.05
C SER A 164 4.21 3.08 18.98
N ASP A 165 4.59 2.75 17.75
CA ASP A 165 4.61 3.69 16.64
C ASP A 165 3.21 4.17 16.29
N MET A 166 2.28 3.23 16.13
CA MET A 166 0.90 3.54 15.77
C MET A 166 0.17 4.31 16.88
N GLN A 167 0.46 4.02 18.15
CA GLN A 167 -0.07 4.77 19.28
C GLN A 167 0.49 6.19 19.34
N CYS A 168 1.79 6.36 19.11
CA CYS A 168 2.45 7.67 19.02
C CYS A 168 1.83 8.52 17.89
N ALA A 169 1.66 7.94 16.69
CA ALA A 169 1.00 8.60 15.56
C ALA A 169 -0.43 9.03 15.92
N ALA A 170 -1.24 8.11 16.43
CA ALA A 170 -2.63 8.37 16.77
C ALA A 170 -2.78 9.44 17.87
N ALA A 171 -1.92 9.40 18.90
CA ALA A 171 -1.92 10.37 19.99
C ALA A 171 -1.53 11.78 19.51
N ALA A 172 -0.63 11.89 18.51
CA ALA A 172 -0.26 13.15 17.87
C ALA A 172 -1.25 13.60 16.78
N GLY A 173 -2.27 12.80 16.47
CA GLY A 173 -3.25 13.08 15.41
C GLY A 173 -2.66 13.00 13.99
N VAL A 174 -1.64 12.17 13.79
CA VAL A 174 -0.94 11.92 12.53
C VAL A 174 -1.37 10.56 11.98
N ASP A 175 -1.46 10.43 10.66
CA ASP A 175 -1.73 9.15 10.01
C ASP A 175 -0.58 8.16 10.22
N GLY A 176 -0.91 6.95 10.75
CA GLY A 176 0.04 5.87 10.99
C GLY A 176 -0.05 4.77 9.94
N GLY A 177 1.08 4.38 9.37
CA GLY A 177 1.22 3.28 8.45
C GLY A 177 1.99 2.11 9.06
N LEU A 178 1.36 0.94 9.22
CA LEU A 178 2.01 -0.23 9.79
C LEU A 178 2.79 -1.00 8.72
N ALA A 179 4.11 -1.10 8.93
CA ALA A 179 5.02 -1.88 8.09
C ALA A 179 4.96 -3.36 8.48
N LEU A 180 4.59 -4.22 7.55
CA LEU A 180 4.45 -5.68 7.76
C LEU A 180 5.58 -6.50 7.13
N TRP A 181 6.45 -5.89 6.32
CA TRP A 181 7.54 -6.58 5.62
C TRP A 181 8.62 -7.16 6.53
N GLY A 182 8.70 -6.72 7.80
CA GLY A 182 9.51 -7.34 8.85
C GLY A 182 8.91 -8.60 9.44
N GLY A 183 7.80 -9.14 8.90
CA GLY A 183 7.16 -10.38 9.35
C GLY A 183 6.30 -10.24 10.60
N ARG A 184 5.97 -9.01 11.04
CA ARG A 184 5.10 -8.79 12.21
C ARG A 184 3.63 -9.02 11.88
N SER A 185 2.89 -9.51 12.89
CA SER A 185 1.44 -9.70 12.78
C SER A 185 0.72 -8.38 13.04
N PRO A 186 -0.24 -7.97 12.20
CA PRO A 186 -1.06 -6.78 12.44
C PRO A 186 -2.11 -6.96 13.55
N ARG A 187 -2.20 -8.16 14.16
CA ARG A 187 -3.21 -8.45 15.17
C ARG A 187 -3.14 -7.46 16.34
N HIS A 188 -4.27 -6.83 16.63
CA HIS A 188 -4.45 -5.85 17.71
C HIS A 188 -3.71 -4.51 17.53
N ILE A 189 -3.08 -4.26 16.37
CA ILE A 189 -2.44 -2.98 16.05
C ILE A 189 -3.35 -2.22 15.08
N LYS A 190 -3.90 -1.09 15.53
CA LYS A 190 -4.69 -0.20 14.67
C LYS A 190 -3.75 0.80 13.99
N ALA A 191 -3.86 0.90 12.68
CA ALA A 191 -3.15 1.87 11.85
C ALA A 191 -4.12 2.48 10.82
N THR A 192 -3.77 3.62 10.25
CA THR A 192 -4.52 4.23 9.13
C THR A 192 -4.31 3.42 7.84
N CYS A 193 -3.08 2.92 7.65
CA CYS A 193 -2.69 2.11 6.49
C CYS A 193 -1.86 0.92 6.93
N TYR A 194 -1.82 -0.13 6.09
CA TYR A 194 -1.01 -1.33 6.30
C TYR A 194 -0.23 -1.60 5.01
N PHE A 195 1.07 -1.85 5.13
CA PHE A 195 1.97 -2.03 4.00
C PHE A 195 2.66 -3.38 4.08
N ASN A 196 2.46 -4.24 3.09
CA ASN A 196 3.08 -5.58 3.06
C ASN A 196 4.53 -5.52 2.56
N GLN A 197 4.87 -4.51 1.77
CA GLN A 197 6.19 -4.29 1.19
C GLN A 197 6.47 -2.79 1.07
N PRO A 198 7.73 -2.34 1.00
CA PRO A 198 8.07 -0.92 0.93
C PRO A 198 7.43 -0.18 -0.24
N GLU A 199 7.28 -0.82 -1.40
CA GLU A 199 6.67 -0.24 -2.60
C GLU A 199 5.21 0.19 -2.41
N ASP A 200 4.48 -0.44 -1.47
CA ASP A 200 3.09 -0.08 -1.16
C ASP A 200 2.98 1.36 -0.63
N VAL A 201 4.01 1.82 0.10
CA VAL A 201 4.11 3.21 0.59
C VAL A 201 4.16 4.18 -0.58
N LEU A 202 5.03 3.92 -1.56
CA LEU A 202 5.15 4.77 -2.74
C LEU A 202 3.85 4.81 -3.51
N SER A 203 3.19 3.66 -3.68
CA SER A 203 1.90 3.54 -4.34
C SER A 203 0.86 4.43 -3.65
N LEU A 204 0.71 4.35 -2.33
CA LEU A 204 -0.26 5.18 -1.59
C LEU A 204 -0.01 6.69 -1.76
N VAL A 205 1.24 7.15 -1.58
CA VAL A 205 1.53 8.59 -1.56
C VAL A 205 1.54 9.21 -2.95
N THR A 206 1.88 8.44 -3.99
CA THR A 206 1.84 8.93 -5.38
C THR A 206 0.44 8.91 -5.96
N GLN A 207 -0.40 7.97 -5.60
CA GLN A 207 -1.80 7.88 -6.02
C GLN A 207 -2.60 9.10 -5.55
N ARG A 208 -2.51 9.43 -4.27
CA ARG A 208 -3.17 10.63 -3.73
C ARG A 208 -2.61 11.93 -4.37
N ALA A 209 -1.30 11.99 -4.64
CA ALA A 209 -0.67 13.14 -5.25
C ALA A 209 -1.05 13.32 -6.73
N ALA A 210 -1.20 12.23 -7.50
CA ALA A 210 -1.52 12.31 -8.93
C ALA A 210 -2.94 12.87 -9.18
N ILE A 211 -3.92 12.45 -8.40
CA ILE A 211 -5.30 12.96 -8.52
C ILE A 211 -5.38 14.44 -8.13
N GLN A 212 -4.67 14.85 -7.08
CA GLN A 212 -4.72 16.23 -6.58
C GLN A 212 -3.79 17.20 -7.31
N ALA A 213 -2.62 16.74 -7.78
CA ALA A 213 -1.64 17.64 -8.41
C ALA A 213 -1.99 17.98 -9.87
N HIS A 214 -2.61 17.06 -10.62
CA HIS A 214 -2.90 17.29 -12.04
C HIS A 214 -4.30 17.83 -12.32
N GLN A 215 -5.30 17.48 -11.50
CA GLN A 215 -6.68 17.93 -11.67
C GLN A 215 -7.48 17.95 -10.36
N PRO A 216 -7.19 18.85 -9.39
CA PRO A 216 -7.87 18.86 -8.09
C PRO A 216 -9.39 19.04 -8.21
N TRP A 217 -9.85 19.76 -9.22
CA TRP A 217 -11.26 19.97 -9.50
C TRP A 217 -12.01 18.66 -9.81
N LEU A 218 -11.34 17.67 -10.40
CA LEU A 218 -11.94 16.36 -10.69
C LEU A 218 -12.21 15.59 -9.38
N GLY A 219 -11.25 15.60 -8.46
CA GLY A 219 -11.42 15.01 -7.14
C GLY A 219 -12.60 15.63 -6.39
N TRP A 220 -12.69 16.97 -6.39
CA TRP A 220 -13.81 17.68 -5.77
C TRP A 220 -15.16 17.38 -6.44
N ALA A 221 -15.21 17.29 -7.76
CA ALA A 221 -16.44 16.92 -8.48
C ALA A 221 -16.90 15.50 -8.13
N ILE A 222 -15.98 14.53 -8.06
CA ILE A 222 -16.28 13.15 -7.66
C ILE A 222 -16.81 13.11 -6.21
N GLU A 223 -16.14 13.80 -5.28
CA GLU A 223 -16.56 13.86 -3.88
C GLU A 223 -17.94 14.49 -3.72
N LEU A 224 -18.19 15.65 -4.35
CA LEU A 224 -19.49 16.33 -4.32
C LEU A 224 -20.60 15.43 -4.90
N GLN A 225 -20.33 14.73 -5.99
CA GLN A 225 -21.28 13.78 -6.58
C GLN A 225 -21.62 12.66 -5.60
N ALA A 226 -20.62 12.04 -4.97
CA ALA A 226 -20.81 10.95 -4.01
C ALA A 226 -21.60 11.42 -2.77
N LEU A 227 -21.27 12.61 -2.21
CA LEU A 227 -21.99 13.20 -1.08
C LEU A 227 -23.45 13.53 -1.44
N GLY A 228 -23.69 14.14 -2.59
CA GLY A 228 -25.03 14.46 -3.07
C GLY A 228 -25.85 13.19 -3.30
N GLN A 229 -25.25 12.15 -3.91
CA GLN A 229 -25.92 10.88 -4.17
C GLN A 229 -26.27 10.13 -2.87
N ALA A 230 -25.34 10.06 -1.91
CA ALA A 230 -25.59 9.46 -0.60
C ALA A 230 -26.71 10.20 0.14
N GLY A 231 -26.68 11.54 0.12
CA GLY A 231 -27.73 12.36 0.72
C GLY A 231 -29.11 12.09 0.10
N LEU A 232 -29.20 11.99 -1.22
CA LEU A 232 -30.45 11.66 -1.93
C LEU A 232 -30.96 10.26 -1.63
N ALA A 233 -30.06 9.30 -1.41
CA ALA A 233 -30.44 7.92 -1.10
C ALA A 233 -31.05 7.79 0.31
N TYR A 234 -30.60 8.58 1.28
CA TYR A 234 -31.00 8.42 2.69
C TYR A 234 -31.91 9.52 3.24
N SER A 235 -31.85 10.75 2.66
CA SER A 235 -32.68 11.85 3.15
C SER A 235 -34.16 11.68 2.80
N LYS A 236 -35.02 11.90 3.79
CA LYS A 236 -36.47 11.94 3.63
C LYS A 236 -37.02 13.37 3.61
N ASP A 237 -36.25 14.32 4.08
CA ASP A 237 -36.64 15.74 4.10
C ASP A 237 -36.55 16.35 2.70
N ARG A 238 -37.58 17.10 2.30
CA ARG A 238 -37.67 17.69 0.96
C ARG A 238 -36.61 18.74 0.74
N PHE A 239 -36.34 19.59 1.74
CA PHE A 239 -35.37 20.67 1.62
C PHE A 239 -33.92 20.13 1.56
N ASP A 240 -33.64 19.05 2.29
CA ASP A 240 -32.35 18.41 2.22
C ASP A 240 -32.14 17.73 0.86
N ARG A 241 -33.18 17.10 0.30
CA ARG A 241 -33.12 16.52 -1.05
C ARG A 241 -32.82 17.56 -2.11
N GLU A 242 -33.48 18.73 -2.06
CA GLU A 242 -33.21 19.86 -2.97
C GLU A 242 -31.75 20.35 -2.85
N ARG A 243 -31.18 20.37 -1.62
CA ARG A 243 -29.76 20.71 -1.38
C ARG A 243 -28.82 19.67 -1.98
N PHE A 244 -29.11 18.38 -1.82
CA PHE A 244 -28.30 17.30 -2.37
C PHE A 244 -28.39 17.23 -3.91
N GLU A 245 -29.55 17.52 -4.50
CA GLU A 245 -29.68 17.70 -5.94
C GLU A 245 -28.82 18.85 -6.44
N ARG A 246 -28.80 19.99 -5.71
CA ARG A 246 -27.95 21.13 -6.06
C ARG A 246 -26.45 20.79 -5.96
N ILE A 247 -26.03 20.03 -4.96
CA ILE A 247 -24.63 19.56 -4.84
C ILE A 247 -24.23 18.72 -6.05
N ARG A 248 -25.07 17.78 -6.50
CA ARG A 248 -24.85 16.98 -7.72
C ARG A 248 -24.78 17.86 -8.96
N ASP A 249 -25.62 18.86 -9.05
CA ASP A 249 -25.64 19.84 -10.15
C ASP A 249 -24.35 20.64 -10.22
N ILE A 250 -23.81 21.05 -9.08
CA ILE A 250 -22.51 21.76 -8.99
C ILE A 250 -21.40 20.83 -9.50
N ALA A 251 -21.36 19.57 -9.08
CA ALA A 251 -20.39 18.60 -9.57
C ALA A 251 -20.45 18.42 -11.09
N ALA A 252 -21.66 18.28 -11.65
CA ALA A 252 -21.86 18.18 -13.10
C ALA A 252 -21.46 19.47 -13.84
N GLU A 253 -21.73 20.66 -13.28
CA GLU A 253 -21.30 21.95 -13.82
C GLU A 253 -19.78 22.08 -13.85
N MET A 254 -19.09 21.66 -12.76
CA MET A 254 -17.62 21.65 -12.71
C MET A 254 -17.04 20.75 -13.81
N MET A 255 -17.58 19.55 -14.00
CA MET A 255 -17.17 18.62 -15.04
C MET A 255 -17.42 19.22 -16.44
N SER A 256 -18.61 19.76 -16.70
CA SER A 256 -18.99 20.39 -17.96
C SER A 256 -18.06 21.53 -18.34
N LEU A 257 -17.77 22.46 -17.42
CA LEU A 257 -16.88 23.60 -17.63
C LEU A 257 -15.44 23.19 -17.97
N LYS A 258 -14.96 22.09 -17.41
CA LYS A 258 -13.58 21.63 -17.58
C LYS A 258 -13.37 20.69 -18.77
N THR A 259 -14.40 19.96 -19.15
CA THR A 259 -14.32 18.96 -20.25
C THR A 259 -14.91 19.46 -21.57
N GLY A 260 -15.71 20.54 -21.55
CA GLY A 260 -16.48 21.02 -22.70
C GLY A 260 -17.69 20.13 -23.05
N ILE A 261 -17.96 19.08 -22.30
CA ILE A 261 -19.14 18.21 -22.46
C ILE A 261 -20.36 18.93 -21.89
N SER A 262 -21.51 18.85 -22.57
CA SER A 262 -22.73 19.48 -22.08
C SER A 262 -23.13 18.96 -20.69
N LYS A 263 -23.71 19.83 -19.85
CA LYS A 263 -24.10 19.47 -18.47
C LYS A 263 -25.07 18.27 -18.45
N ASP A 264 -26.00 18.21 -19.38
CA ASP A 264 -26.97 17.10 -19.44
C ASP A 264 -26.27 15.78 -19.78
N HIS A 265 -25.33 15.77 -20.71
CA HIS A 265 -24.54 14.59 -21.02
C HIS A 265 -23.62 14.17 -19.86
N VAL A 266 -23.03 15.12 -19.14
CA VAL A 266 -22.30 14.85 -17.91
C VAL A 266 -23.21 14.22 -16.85
N LYS A 267 -24.44 14.73 -16.69
CA LYS A 267 -25.42 14.14 -15.77
C LYS A 267 -25.78 12.71 -16.15
N ASP A 268 -25.97 12.43 -17.41
CA ASP A 268 -26.28 11.08 -17.89
C ASP A 268 -25.13 10.10 -17.65
N LEU A 269 -23.89 10.53 -17.80
CA LEU A 269 -22.70 9.69 -17.62
C LEU A 269 -22.27 9.57 -16.14
N PHE A 270 -22.43 10.65 -15.37
CA PHE A 270 -21.81 10.82 -14.05
C PHE A 270 -22.81 10.74 -12.90
N CYS A 271 -24.10 11.05 -13.14
CA CYS A 271 -25.13 11.13 -12.12
C CYS A 271 -26.30 10.17 -12.36
N SER A 272 -26.17 9.20 -13.25
CA SER A 272 -27.26 8.30 -13.65
C SER A 272 -27.59 7.19 -12.63
N GLU A 273 -26.70 6.94 -11.67
CA GLU A 273 -26.93 5.91 -10.65
C GLU A 273 -27.97 6.37 -9.62
N THR A 274 -28.80 5.42 -9.17
CA THR A 274 -29.76 5.60 -8.07
C THR A 274 -29.30 4.80 -6.84
N GLY A 275 -29.49 5.35 -5.64
CA GLY A 275 -29.06 4.71 -4.40
C GLY A 275 -27.64 5.14 -3.98
N TYR A 276 -27.01 4.34 -3.13
CA TYR A 276 -25.62 4.56 -2.69
C TYR A 276 -24.65 4.15 -3.80
N GLN A 277 -23.80 5.08 -4.22
CA GLN A 277 -22.83 4.82 -5.29
C GLN A 277 -21.69 3.92 -4.79
N THR A 278 -21.41 2.84 -5.51
CA THR A 278 -20.34 1.89 -5.23
C THR A 278 -19.37 1.80 -6.40
N PRO A 279 -18.11 1.41 -6.20
CA PRO A 279 -17.20 1.11 -7.29
C PRO A 279 -17.75 -0.01 -8.18
N LYS A 280 -17.60 0.14 -9.50
CA LYS A 280 -17.86 -0.95 -10.45
C LYS A 280 -16.77 -2.01 -10.35
N LEU A 281 -17.10 -3.26 -10.64
CA LEU A 281 -16.12 -4.35 -10.66
C LEU A 281 -15.65 -4.61 -12.09
N ASP A 282 -14.33 -4.76 -12.28
CA ASP A 282 -13.67 -5.12 -13.54
C ASP A 282 -12.74 -6.32 -13.30
N THR A 283 -12.89 -7.40 -14.07
CA THR A 283 -12.05 -8.59 -13.93
C THR A 283 -11.04 -8.71 -15.07
N ARG A 284 -9.81 -9.12 -14.75
CA ARG A 284 -8.73 -9.35 -15.71
C ARG A 284 -8.12 -10.73 -15.47
N ALA A 285 -8.11 -11.57 -16.52
CA ALA A 285 -7.58 -12.92 -16.43
C ALA A 285 -6.10 -12.97 -16.78
N ALA A 286 -5.28 -13.46 -15.85
CA ALA A 286 -3.87 -13.79 -16.09
C ALA A 286 -3.74 -15.29 -16.44
N ILE A 287 -3.49 -15.57 -17.70
CA ILE A 287 -3.41 -16.93 -18.27
C ILE A 287 -1.99 -17.16 -18.77
N PHE A 288 -1.36 -18.24 -18.31
CA PHE A 288 0.04 -18.54 -18.64
C PHE A 288 0.18 -19.87 -19.38
N GLU A 289 1.02 -19.85 -20.40
CA GLU A 289 1.50 -21.05 -21.10
C GLU A 289 2.99 -20.88 -21.46
N GLN A 290 3.80 -21.88 -21.18
CA GLN A 290 5.26 -21.85 -21.44
C GLN A 290 5.96 -20.57 -20.92
N HIS A 291 5.61 -20.14 -19.70
CA HIS A 291 6.12 -18.90 -19.06
C HIS A 291 5.80 -17.59 -19.79
N LYS A 292 4.81 -17.58 -20.67
CA LYS A 292 4.29 -16.41 -21.37
C LYS A 292 2.85 -16.15 -20.93
N ILE A 293 2.46 -14.86 -20.91
CA ILE A 293 1.10 -14.44 -20.56
C ILE A 293 0.25 -14.19 -21.81
N LEU A 294 -1.01 -14.61 -21.77
CA LEU A 294 -1.96 -14.36 -22.84
C LEU A 294 -2.42 -12.90 -22.82
N LEU A 295 -2.36 -12.26 -23.97
CA LEU A 295 -3.02 -10.99 -24.23
C LEU A 295 -3.92 -11.11 -25.45
N VAL A 296 -4.96 -10.29 -25.50
CA VAL A 296 -5.87 -10.14 -26.64
C VAL A 296 -5.67 -8.77 -27.25
N GLN A 297 -5.77 -8.70 -28.58
CA GLN A 297 -5.65 -7.44 -29.34
C GLN A 297 -7.03 -6.89 -29.63
N GLU A 298 -7.26 -5.66 -29.23
CA GLU A 298 -8.46 -4.91 -29.53
C GLU A 298 -8.42 -4.33 -30.95
N ARG A 299 -9.56 -3.90 -31.46
CA ARG A 299 -9.63 -3.23 -32.78
C ARG A 299 -8.87 -1.92 -32.83
N SER A 300 -8.58 -1.30 -31.69
CA SER A 300 -7.69 -0.13 -31.55
C SER A 300 -6.23 -0.43 -31.91
N GLY A 301 -5.84 -1.71 -31.95
CA GLY A 301 -4.47 -2.18 -32.17
C GLY A 301 -3.67 -2.38 -30.87
N THR A 302 -4.18 -1.97 -29.72
CA THR A 302 -3.55 -2.18 -28.41
C THR A 302 -3.91 -3.54 -27.81
N TRP A 303 -3.10 -4.00 -26.86
CA TRP A 303 -3.23 -5.31 -26.24
C TRP A 303 -3.62 -5.20 -24.77
N SER A 304 -4.43 -6.14 -24.29
CA SER A 304 -4.85 -6.21 -22.90
C SER A 304 -4.97 -7.65 -22.40
N LEU A 305 -5.00 -7.80 -21.07
CA LEU A 305 -5.48 -9.04 -20.45
C LEU A 305 -6.96 -9.22 -20.79
N PRO A 306 -7.41 -10.43 -21.16
CA PRO A 306 -8.84 -10.66 -21.38
C PRO A 306 -9.62 -10.39 -20.09
N GLY A 307 -10.78 -9.75 -20.24
CA GLY A 307 -11.63 -9.37 -19.12
C GLY A 307 -12.36 -8.04 -19.30
N GLY A 308 -13.39 -7.83 -18.50
CA GLY A 308 -14.30 -6.69 -18.59
C GLY A 308 -15.09 -6.47 -17.30
N TRP A 309 -16.14 -5.67 -17.45
CA TRP A 309 -17.07 -5.36 -16.37
C TRP A 309 -17.78 -6.61 -15.85
N VAL A 310 -17.93 -6.69 -14.53
CA VAL A 310 -18.70 -7.79 -13.94
C VAL A 310 -20.19 -7.51 -14.08
N ASP A 311 -20.90 -8.37 -14.79
CA ASP A 311 -22.35 -8.29 -14.92
C ASP A 311 -23.04 -8.51 -13.58
N VAL A 312 -24.23 -7.90 -13.41
CA VAL A 312 -24.95 -7.88 -12.12
C VAL A 312 -25.33 -9.28 -11.62
N ASP A 313 -25.45 -10.25 -12.50
CA ASP A 313 -25.80 -11.66 -12.23
C ASP A 313 -24.57 -12.58 -12.17
N GLN A 314 -23.37 -12.03 -12.34
CA GLN A 314 -22.12 -12.79 -12.35
C GLN A 314 -21.33 -12.61 -11.05
N SER A 315 -20.69 -13.69 -10.63
CA SER A 315 -19.60 -13.59 -9.65
C SER A 315 -18.30 -13.20 -10.34
N VAL A 316 -17.32 -12.71 -9.58
CA VAL A 316 -15.95 -12.45 -10.07
C VAL A 316 -15.38 -13.65 -10.82
N ARG A 317 -15.58 -14.86 -10.29
CA ARG A 317 -15.13 -16.12 -10.91
C ARG A 317 -15.82 -16.39 -12.25
N SER A 318 -17.16 -16.36 -12.25
CA SER A 318 -17.94 -16.69 -13.47
C SER A 318 -17.75 -15.63 -14.55
N ASN A 319 -17.67 -14.35 -14.18
CA ASN A 319 -17.40 -13.27 -15.13
C ASN A 319 -16.02 -13.43 -15.79
N THR A 320 -14.97 -13.70 -14.98
CA THR A 320 -13.63 -13.93 -15.53
C THR A 320 -13.63 -15.05 -16.58
N VAL A 321 -14.29 -16.17 -16.29
CA VAL A 321 -14.37 -17.31 -17.22
C VAL A 321 -15.17 -16.94 -18.48
N LYS A 322 -16.27 -16.20 -18.33
CA LYS A 322 -17.11 -15.70 -19.42
C LYS A 322 -16.30 -14.79 -20.36
N GLU A 323 -15.66 -13.78 -19.82
CA GLU A 323 -14.87 -12.80 -20.58
C GLU A 323 -13.72 -13.47 -21.36
N VAL A 324 -13.00 -14.42 -20.74
CA VAL A 324 -11.96 -15.19 -21.44
C VAL A 324 -12.53 -15.98 -22.61
N ARG A 325 -13.71 -16.56 -22.45
CA ARG A 325 -14.37 -17.29 -23.53
C ARG A 325 -14.81 -16.38 -24.66
N GLU A 326 -15.35 -15.19 -24.34
CA GLU A 326 -15.82 -14.21 -25.31
C GLU A 326 -14.66 -13.54 -26.06
N GLU A 327 -13.63 -13.07 -25.35
CA GLU A 327 -12.52 -12.33 -25.93
C GLU A 327 -11.38 -13.21 -26.48
N ALA A 328 -11.05 -14.32 -25.81
CA ALA A 328 -9.94 -15.20 -26.20
C ALA A 328 -10.37 -16.55 -26.77
N GLY A 329 -11.66 -16.90 -26.74
CA GLY A 329 -12.17 -18.19 -27.21
C GLY A 329 -11.69 -19.39 -26.42
N LEU A 330 -11.12 -19.18 -25.22
CA LEU A 330 -10.59 -20.23 -24.38
C LEU A 330 -11.56 -20.62 -23.26
N ASP A 331 -11.60 -21.90 -22.96
CA ASP A 331 -12.23 -22.40 -21.74
C ASP A 331 -11.16 -22.46 -20.64
N VAL A 332 -11.44 -21.82 -19.49
CA VAL A 332 -10.47 -21.70 -18.39
C VAL A 332 -11.08 -22.04 -17.03
N ALA A 333 -10.22 -22.48 -16.12
CA ALA A 333 -10.53 -22.59 -14.71
C ALA A 333 -9.90 -21.39 -13.97
N ALA A 334 -10.71 -20.60 -13.27
CA ALA A 334 -10.23 -19.53 -12.40
C ALA A 334 -9.70 -20.15 -11.08
N LEU A 335 -8.41 -19.95 -10.81
CA LEU A 335 -7.67 -20.61 -9.73
C LEU A 335 -7.63 -19.77 -8.44
N ARG A 336 -7.14 -18.53 -8.52
CA ARG A 336 -6.98 -17.62 -7.38
C ARG A 336 -7.04 -16.16 -7.80
N VAL A 337 -7.34 -15.29 -6.85
CA VAL A 337 -7.21 -13.83 -7.03
C VAL A 337 -5.73 -13.46 -6.84
N ILE A 338 -5.18 -12.74 -7.81
CA ILE A 338 -3.81 -12.20 -7.77
C ILE A 338 -3.80 -10.88 -7.01
N ALA A 339 -4.70 -9.96 -7.40
CA ALA A 339 -4.81 -8.66 -6.80
C ALA A 339 -6.22 -8.09 -6.91
N VAL A 340 -6.52 -7.15 -6.01
CA VAL A 340 -7.70 -6.27 -6.04
C VAL A 340 -7.19 -4.85 -5.96
N GLN A 341 -7.42 -4.04 -6.99
CA GLN A 341 -6.82 -2.70 -7.11
C GLN A 341 -7.87 -1.63 -7.41
N ASP A 342 -7.71 -0.43 -6.85
CA ASP A 342 -8.38 0.75 -7.35
C ASP A 342 -7.82 1.10 -8.74
N ARG A 343 -8.64 0.99 -9.78
CA ARG A 343 -8.24 1.31 -11.15
C ARG A 343 -7.65 2.72 -11.26
N ASN A 344 -8.24 3.69 -10.59
CA ASN A 344 -7.82 5.08 -10.69
C ASN A 344 -6.44 5.35 -10.06
N ALA A 345 -5.99 4.42 -9.23
CA ALA A 345 -4.67 4.44 -8.65
C ALA A 345 -3.57 3.90 -9.57
N HIS A 346 -3.91 3.02 -10.51
CA HIS A 346 -2.94 2.27 -11.31
C HIS A 346 -3.04 2.50 -12.82
N ASN A 347 -4.17 3.00 -13.31
CA ASN A 347 -4.42 3.15 -14.74
C ASN A 347 -4.76 4.59 -15.12
N TYR A 348 -4.43 4.96 -16.34
CA TYR A 348 -4.72 6.28 -16.91
C TYR A 348 -5.57 6.14 -18.20
N PRO A 349 -6.46 7.09 -18.50
CA PRO A 349 -6.85 8.27 -17.72
C PRO A 349 -7.68 7.91 -16.48
N VAL A 350 -7.70 8.79 -15.48
CA VAL A 350 -8.53 8.62 -14.28
C VAL A 350 -10.00 8.73 -14.65
N TYR A 351 -10.82 7.80 -14.15
CA TYR A 351 -12.27 7.84 -14.34
C TYR A 351 -12.97 8.71 -13.29
N ALA A 352 -14.10 9.29 -13.64
CA ALA A 352 -14.93 10.06 -12.72
C ALA A 352 -15.72 9.19 -11.72
N TYR A 353 -15.51 7.89 -11.75
CA TYR A 353 -16.13 6.91 -10.84
C TYR A 353 -15.12 5.85 -10.42
N GLY A 354 -15.37 5.25 -9.25
CA GLY A 354 -14.53 4.18 -8.74
C GLY A 354 -14.68 2.89 -9.53
N VAL A 355 -13.57 2.18 -9.71
CA VAL A 355 -13.54 0.85 -10.32
C VAL A 355 -12.60 -0.03 -9.51
N CYS A 356 -13.14 -1.11 -8.97
CA CYS A 356 -12.37 -2.16 -8.32
C CYS A 356 -11.94 -3.19 -9.37
N LYS A 357 -10.65 -3.19 -9.72
CA LYS A 357 -10.07 -4.09 -10.72
C LYS A 357 -9.51 -5.34 -10.05
N ILE A 358 -9.97 -6.50 -10.50
CA ILE A 358 -9.65 -7.80 -9.90
C ILE A 358 -8.88 -8.65 -10.90
N PHE A 359 -7.63 -8.97 -10.58
CA PHE A 359 -6.77 -9.85 -11.38
C PHE A 359 -6.91 -11.29 -10.90
N VAL A 360 -7.24 -12.19 -11.83
CA VAL A 360 -7.50 -13.60 -11.53
C VAL A 360 -6.56 -14.48 -12.33
N GLN A 361 -5.82 -15.34 -11.66
CA GLN A 361 -5.02 -16.37 -12.32
C GLN A 361 -5.92 -17.48 -12.83
N CYS A 362 -5.77 -17.83 -14.11
CA CYS A 362 -6.56 -18.87 -14.76
C CYS A 362 -5.66 -19.92 -15.42
N ALA A 363 -6.15 -21.17 -15.48
CA ALA A 363 -5.55 -22.28 -16.23
C ALA A 363 -6.43 -22.63 -17.42
N ILE A 364 -5.82 -22.91 -18.58
CA ILE A 364 -6.53 -23.35 -19.78
C ILE A 364 -6.98 -24.80 -19.58
N ILE A 365 -8.26 -25.05 -19.89
CA ILE A 365 -8.86 -26.40 -19.90
C ILE A 365 -9.35 -26.80 -21.29
N GLY A 366 -9.41 -25.85 -22.23
CA GLY A 366 -9.82 -26.11 -23.60
C GLY A 366 -10.04 -24.85 -24.43
N GLY A 367 -10.67 -24.99 -25.58
CA GLY A 367 -11.01 -23.86 -26.43
C GLY A 367 -9.89 -23.48 -27.43
N ARG A 368 -10.20 -22.56 -28.31
CA ARG A 368 -9.24 -21.93 -29.24
C ARG A 368 -9.74 -20.54 -29.65
N PHE A 369 -8.80 -19.64 -29.86
CA PHE A 369 -9.14 -18.28 -30.32
C PHE A 369 -9.92 -18.31 -31.64
N ARG A 370 -10.92 -17.43 -31.72
CA ARG A 370 -11.60 -17.03 -32.95
C ARG A 370 -11.82 -15.52 -32.89
N GLU A 371 -11.51 -14.81 -33.98
CA GLU A 371 -11.81 -13.39 -34.10
C GLU A 371 -13.30 -13.14 -33.85
N ASN A 372 -13.59 -12.05 -33.14
CA ASN A 372 -14.94 -11.67 -32.74
C ASN A 372 -15.14 -10.15 -32.87
N CYS A 373 -16.27 -9.62 -32.39
CA CYS A 373 -16.57 -8.19 -32.51
C CYS A 373 -15.63 -7.27 -31.71
N GLU A 374 -15.00 -7.77 -30.65
CA GLU A 374 -14.16 -7.01 -29.71
C GLU A 374 -12.67 -7.23 -29.95
N THR A 375 -12.25 -8.47 -30.22
CA THR A 375 -10.85 -8.86 -30.34
C THR A 375 -10.51 -9.46 -31.69
N ILE A 376 -9.37 -9.01 -32.25
CA ILE A 376 -8.88 -9.41 -33.57
C ILE A 376 -7.74 -10.41 -33.53
N ALA A 377 -7.05 -10.53 -32.39
CA ALA A 377 -5.97 -11.49 -32.18
C ALA A 377 -5.84 -11.87 -30.71
N SER A 378 -5.26 -13.05 -30.46
CA SER A 378 -4.89 -13.54 -29.15
C SER A 378 -3.51 -14.20 -29.25
N ARG A 379 -2.59 -13.83 -28.35
CA ARG A 379 -1.20 -14.31 -28.38
C ARG A 379 -0.55 -14.29 -26.99
N PHE A 380 0.39 -15.21 -26.81
CA PHE A 380 1.23 -15.29 -25.61
C PHE A 380 2.51 -14.46 -25.76
N PHE A 381 2.82 -13.65 -24.74
CA PHE A 381 3.99 -12.75 -24.70
C PHE A 381 4.86 -13.04 -23.49
N GLY A 382 6.17 -13.00 -23.69
CA GLY A 382 7.16 -12.93 -22.61
C GLY A 382 7.12 -11.57 -21.92
N LEU A 383 7.62 -11.50 -20.69
CA LEU A 383 7.64 -10.24 -19.92
C LEU A 383 8.46 -9.14 -20.64
N ASP A 384 9.53 -9.51 -21.31
CA ASP A 384 10.43 -8.57 -22.01
C ASP A 384 9.99 -8.29 -23.46
N GLU A 385 8.90 -8.93 -23.92
CA GLU A 385 8.38 -8.85 -25.28
C GLU A 385 6.95 -8.28 -25.33
N LEU A 386 6.56 -7.49 -24.32
CA LEU A 386 5.19 -6.95 -24.25
C LEU A 386 4.91 -6.01 -25.42
N PRO A 387 3.77 -6.16 -26.10
CA PRO A 387 3.35 -5.28 -27.18
C PRO A 387 2.82 -3.94 -26.61
N PRO A 388 2.46 -2.95 -27.45
CA PRO A 388 1.76 -1.75 -27.03
C PRO A 388 0.48 -2.10 -26.26
N LEU A 389 0.41 -1.72 -24.98
CA LEU A 389 -0.69 -2.06 -24.09
C LEU A 389 -1.80 -1.02 -24.12
N SER A 390 -3.03 -1.45 -23.85
CA SER A 390 -4.15 -0.59 -23.48
C SER A 390 -3.99 -0.21 -22.00
N GLU A 391 -3.27 0.89 -21.71
CA GLU A 391 -2.96 1.30 -20.33
C GLU A 391 -4.21 1.64 -19.51
N GLU A 392 -5.29 1.98 -20.18
CA GLU A 392 -6.61 2.13 -19.57
C GLU A 392 -7.12 0.82 -18.96
N LYS A 393 -6.84 -0.31 -19.61
CA LYS A 393 -7.25 -1.65 -19.17
C LYS A 393 -6.21 -2.31 -18.28
N ASN A 394 -4.94 -2.30 -18.67
CA ASN A 394 -3.85 -2.81 -17.84
C ASN A 394 -2.49 -2.19 -18.22
N THR A 395 -1.68 -1.94 -17.21
CA THR A 395 -0.32 -1.41 -17.37
C THR A 395 0.72 -2.54 -17.43
N ALA A 396 1.92 -2.21 -17.89
CA ALA A 396 3.05 -3.14 -17.86
C ALA A 396 3.39 -3.61 -16.43
N GLU A 397 3.18 -2.75 -15.42
CA GLU A 397 3.42 -3.09 -14.02
C GLU A 397 2.40 -4.10 -13.49
N GLN A 398 1.13 -3.95 -13.84
CA GLN A 398 0.09 -4.93 -13.52
C GLN A 398 0.38 -6.29 -14.17
N ILE A 399 0.92 -6.31 -15.39
CA ILE A 399 1.37 -7.56 -16.03
C ILE A 399 2.59 -8.15 -15.30
N ARG A 400 3.56 -7.32 -14.89
CA ARG A 400 4.70 -7.80 -14.06
C ARG A 400 4.22 -8.41 -12.75
N MET A 401 3.24 -7.81 -12.10
CA MET A 401 2.59 -8.36 -10.90
C MET A 401 2.00 -9.75 -11.17
N CYS A 402 1.28 -9.94 -12.29
CA CYS A 402 0.76 -11.24 -12.69
C CYS A 402 1.87 -12.28 -12.89
N PHE A 403 3.01 -11.89 -13.49
CA PHE A 403 4.17 -12.78 -13.64
C PHE A 403 4.80 -13.15 -12.29
N ARG A 404 4.90 -12.21 -11.35
CA ARG A 404 5.36 -12.52 -9.97
C ARG A 404 4.44 -13.55 -9.32
N ALA A 405 3.14 -13.29 -9.34
CA ALA A 405 2.15 -14.20 -8.80
C ALA A 405 2.22 -15.61 -9.43
N TYR A 406 2.43 -15.70 -10.74
CA TYR A 406 2.57 -16.98 -11.43
C TYR A 406 3.79 -17.79 -10.96
N ARG A 407 4.90 -17.12 -10.63
CA ARG A 407 6.16 -17.76 -10.19
C ARG A 407 6.14 -18.18 -8.71
N GLU A 408 5.37 -17.46 -7.88
CA GLU A 408 5.32 -17.68 -6.44
C GLU A 408 4.18 -18.64 -6.05
N LYS A 409 4.55 -19.77 -5.43
CA LYS A 409 3.56 -20.76 -4.97
C LYS A 409 2.67 -20.23 -3.85
N ASP A 410 3.26 -19.50 -2.91
CA ASP A 410 2.60 -18.97 -1.71
C ASP A 410 2.23 -17.49 -1.87
N TRP A 411 1.88 -17.08 -3.08
CA TRP A 411 1.46 -15.72 -3.40
C TRP A 411 0.34 -15.25 -2.49
N GLN A 412 0.55 -14.14 -1.83
CA GLN A 412 -0.51 -13.44 -1.09
C GLN A 412 -1.21 -12.45 -2.02
N THR A 413 -2.54 -12.51 -2.04
CA THR A 413 -3.34 -11.57 -2.84
C THR A 413 -3.00 -10.13 -2.44
N GLN A 414 -2.56 -9.32 -3.40
CA GLN A 414 -2.28 -7.89 -3.20
C GLN A 414 -3.57 -7.09 -3.30
N PHE A 415 -3.72 -6.06 -2.46
CA PHE A 415 -4.85 -5.12 -2.55
C PHE A 415 -4.44 -3.77 -1.98
N ASP A 416 -5.04 -2.68 -2.45
CA ASP A 416 -4.87 -1.29 -2.05
C ASP A 416 -6.16 -0.70 -1.47
#